data_2ef99e25d4c62644c965867591a5646b
#
_entry.id   2ef99e25d4c62644c965867591a5646b
#
_cell.length_a   1.000
_cell.length_b   1.000
_cell.length_c   1.000
_cell.angle_alpha   90.00
_cell.angle_beta   90.00
_cell.angle_gamma   90.00
#
_symmetry.space_group_name_H-M   'P 1'
#
loop_
_entity.id
_entity.type
_entity.pdbx_description
1 polymer ?
#
loop_
_entity_poly.entity_id
_entity_poly.type
_entity_poly.pdbx_seq_one_letter_code
_entity_poly.pdbx_strand_id
1 'polypeptide(L)'
;REENITFDDVSAVVDAGAQAGVLLKQEHHFIENVFELEERNVPSSMTTREDVVYFTLGESEQSIRQKIANYPYSKFLVCKDHIDEVIGYVDTKDILVKLLSNQSQILLNETTIRNVLIIPDTLTLSELLDRFRSSKEKFAVVMNEYALIVGVITLSDIMMTVMGDWVAPIEDEQQIIQRDEFSWLIEGTTPIENVKHALGIEDFPDWDNYETLAGFMMYKLRKIPRPADFVEYQGYKFEVVDIDHHKIDQLLVTRNFKDEEEHIISDS
;
A
#
# COMPACT_ATOMS: atom_id res chain seq x y z
N ARG A 1 18.11 30.52 -31.93
CA ARG A 1 17.43 29.19 -31.84
C ARG A 1 17.08 29.00 -30.37
N GLU A 2 15.82 29.15 -30.04
CA GLU A 2 15.30 28.68 -28.76
C GLU A 2 15.44 27.15 -28.81
N GLU A 3 16.37 26.60 -28.02
CA GLU A 3 16.41 25.19 -27.77
C GLU A 3 15.17 24.86 -26.94
N ASN A 4 14.18 24.22 -27.55
CA ASN A 4 13.02 23.73 -26.84
C ASN A 4 13.49 22.65 -25.86
N ILE A 5 13.45 22.96 -24.57
CA ILE A 5 13.69 21.99 -23.49
C ILE A 5 12.63 20.91 -23.62
N THR A 6 13.06 19.67 -23.74
CA THR A 6 12.20 18.51 -23.83
C THR A 6 11.98 17.88 -22.44
N PHE A 7 11.01 16.99 -22.35
CA PHE A 7 10.79 16.19 -21.15
C PHE A 7 12.05 15.38 -20.77
N ASP A 8 12.73 14.78 -21.75
CA ASP A 8 13.96 14.02 -21.54
C ASP A 8 15.08 14.89 -20.96
N ASP A 9 15.16 16.16 -21.35
CA ASP A 9 16.12 17.11 -20.79
C ASP A 9 15.86 17.38 -19.31
N VAL A 10 14.59 17.52 -18.92
CA VAL A 10 14.22 17.72 -17.52
C VAL A 10 14.48 16.47 -16.68
N SER A 11 14.12 15.30 -17.19
CA SER A 11 14.37 14.02 -16.54
C SER A 11 15.86 13.79 -16.30
N ALA A 12 16.70 14.07 -17.30
CA ALA A 12 18.15 13.96 -17.18
C ALA A 12 18.74 14.87 -16.10
N VAL A 13 18.19 16.08 -15.92
CA VAL A 13 18.59 17.01 -14.84
C VAL A 13 18.19 16.48 -13.47
N VAL A 14 17.00 15.88 -13.34
CA VAL A 14 16.52 15.26 -12.10
C VAL A 14 17.40 14.08 -11.72
N ASP A 15 17.73 13.22 -12.67
CA ASP A 15 18.65 12.08 -12.49
C ASP A 15 20.03 12.54 -12.03
N ALA A 16 20.59 13.56 -12.69
CA ALA A 16 21.87 14.13 -12.30
C ALA A 16 21.83 14.72 -10.87
N GLY A 17 20.72 15.35 -10.47
CA GLY A 17 20.51 15.85 -9.13
C GLY A 17 20.50 14.74 -8.05
N ALA A 18 19.87 13.60 -8.38
CA ALA A 18 19.86 12.44 -7.50
C ALA A 18 21.26 11.80 -7.38
N GLN A 19 21.98 11.66 -8.50
CA GLN A 19 23.36 11.13 -8.50
C GLN A 19 24.34 12.02 -7.75
N ALA A 20 24.15 13.34 -7.83
CA ALA A 20 24.97 14.32 -7.10
C ALA A 20 24.60 14.44 -5.60
N GLY A 21 23.58 13.75 -5.12
CA GLY A 21 23.11 13.83 -3.74
C GLY A 21 22.36 15.14 -3.40
N VAL A 22 21.98 15.92 -4.40
CA VAL A 22 21.17 17.14 -4.25
C VAL A 22 19.71 16.79 -3.98
N LEU A 23 19.23 15.69 -4.57
CA LEU A 23 17.91 15.10 -4.34
C LEU A 23 18.06 13.80 -3.54
N LEU A 24 17.20 13.61 -2.55
CA LEU A 24 17.03 12.31 -1.90
C LEU A 24 16.41 11.31 -2.89
N LYS A 25 16.69 10.03 -2.71
CA LYS A 25 16.10 8.97 -3.57
C LYS A 25 14.58 9.02 -3.62
N GLN A 26 13.96 9.32 -2.49
CA GLN A 26 12.50 9.46 -2.36
C GLN A 26 11.97 10.67 -3.12
N GLU A 27 12.68 11.81 -3.08
CA GLU A 27 12.32 13.01 -3.84
C GLU A 27 12.44 12.79 -5.35
N HIS A 28 13.49 12.13 -5.78
CA HIS A 28 13.68 11.72 -7.17
C HIS A 28 12.51 10.85 -7.64
N HIS A 29 12.19 9.78 -6.90
CA HIS A 29 11.09 8.87 -7.24
C HIS A 29 9.73 9.58 -7.27
N PHE A 30 9.49 10.50 -6.34
CA PHE A 30 8.29 11.33 -6.33
C PHE A 30 8.15 12.18 -7.60
N ILE A 31 9.24 12.79 -8.05
CA ILE A 31 9.25 13.60 -9.28
C ILE A 31 8.97 12.72 -10.50
N GLU A 32 9.58 11.53 -10.58
CA GLU A 32 9.31 10.56 -11.64
C GLU A 32 7.84 10.16 -11.67
N ASN A 33 7.25 9.82 -10.51
CA ASN A 33 5.84 9.47 -10.41
C ASN A 33 4.90 10.61 -10.86
N VAL A 34 5.26 11.87 -10.58
CA VAL A 34 4.50 13.03 -11.07
C VAL A 34 4.53 13.10 -12.60
N PHE A 35 5.68 12.84 -13.21
CA PHE A 35 5.81 12.82 -14.65
C PHE A 35 4.98 11.69 -15.29
N GLU A 36 4.91 10.53 -14.64
CA GLU A 36 4.12 9.40 -15.12
C GLU A 36 2.60 9.68 -15.18
N LEU A 37 2.09 10.71 -14.47
CA LEU A 37 0.66 11.01 -14.48
C LEU A 37 0.10 11.33 -15.86
N GLU A 38 0.91 11.86 -16.76
CA GLU A 38 0.52 12.15 -18.15
C GLU A 38 0.56 10.92 -19.05
N GLU A 39 1.32 9.90 -18.68
CA GLU A 39 1.50 8.67 -19.45
C GLU A 39 0.59 7.54 -18.95
N ARG A 40 0.28 7.53 -17.67
CA ARG A 40 -0.53 6.46 -17.04
C ARG A 40 -2.02 6.72 -17.21
N ASN A 41 -2.71 5.73 -17.73
CA ASN A 41 -4.16 5.76 -17.86
C ASN A 41 -4.85 5.33 -16.55
N VAL A 42 -6.09 5.77 -16.37
CA VAL A 42 -6.93 5.50 -15.19
C VAL A 42 -6.96 4.02 -14.77
N PRO A 43 -7.07 3.03 -15.68
CA PRO A 43 -7.06 1.61 -15.30
C PRO A 43 -5.84 1.15 -14.52
N SER A 44 -4.70 1.85 -14.65
CA SER A 44 -3.48 1.50 -13.93
C SER A 44 -3.54 1.74 -12.42
N SER A 45 -4.51 2.51 -11.94
CA SER A 45 -4.61 2.95 -10.54
C SER A 45 -6.02 2.83 -9.95
N MET A 46 -7.00 2.33 -10.71
CA MET A 46 -8.38 2.15 -10.26
C MET A 46 -8.56 0.87 -9.46
N THR A 47 -9.62 0.82 -8.65
CA THR A 47 -10.17 -0.43 -8.14
C THR A 47 -10.95 -1.11 -9.26
N THR A 48 -10.58 -2.34 -9.59
CA THR A 48 -11.20 -3.07 -10.71
C THR A 48 -12.63 -3.49 -10.38
N ARG A 49 -13.44 -3.70 -11.40
CA ARG A 49 -14.87 -4.07 -11.30
C ARG A 49 -15.13 -5.20 -10.30
N GLU A 50 -14.28 -6.21 -10.31
CA GLU A 50 -14.41 -7.41 -9.46
C GLU A 50 -14.23 -7.09 -7.98
N ASP A 51 -13.47 -6.06 -7.67
CA ASP A 51 -13.13 -5.65 -6.30
C ASP A 51 -14.04 -4.51 -5.79
N VAL A 52 -14.91 -3.95 -6.65
CA VAL A 52 -15.80 -2.86 -6.24
C VAL A 52 -16.89 -3.38 -5.30
N VAL A 53 -16.89 -2.85 -4.09
CA VAL A 53 -17.98 -3.07 -3.13
C VAL A 53 -19.02 -1.95 -3.28
N TYR A 54 -20.26 -2.32 -3.54
CA TYR A 54 -21.35 -1.37 -3.76
C TYR A 54 -22.62 -1.80 -3.02
N PHE A 55 -23.57 -0.87 -2.89
CA PHE A 55 -24.90 -1.13 -2.38
C PHE A 55 -25.91 -1.23 -3.52
N THR A 56 -26.95 -2.02 -3.32
CA THR A 56 -28.13 -2.01 -4.20
C THR A 56 -29.29 -1.30 -3.51
N LEU A 57 -30.20 -0.70 -4.27
CA LEU A 57 -31.34 0.06 -3.69
C LEU A 57 -32.21 -0.76 -2.74
N GLY A 58 -32.33 -2.06 -2.96
CA GLY A 58 -33.12 -2.99 -2.14
C GLY A 58 -32.33 -3.66 -1.02
N GLU A 59 -31.10 -3.25 -0.79
CA GLU A 59 -30.23 -3.88 0.20
C GLU A 59 -30.71 -3.68 1.63
N SER A 60 -30.66 -4.75 2.43
CA SER A 60 -31.08 -4.68 3.84
C SER A 60 -30.11 -3.83 4.67
N GLU A 61 -30.65 -3.17 5.72
CA GLU A 61 -29.83 -2.43 6.68
C GLU A 61 -28.70 -3.28 7.27
N GLN A 62 -28.98 -4.55 7.57
CA GLN A 62 -27.97 -5.47 8.11
C GLN A 62 -26.81 -5.68 7.15
N SER A 63 -27.08 -5.86 5.86
CA SER A 63 -26.05 -6.01 4.83
C SER A 63 -25.22 -4.73 4.67
N ILE A 64 -25.87 -3.57 4.67
CA ILE A 64 -25.19 -2.26 4.60
C ILE A 64 -24.25 -2.09 5.79
N ARG A 65 -24.72 -2.37 7.02
CA ARG A 65 -23.90 -2.32 8.24
C ARG A 65 -22.67 -3.24 8.14
N GLN A 66 -22.86 -4.46 7.65
CA GLN A 66 -21.80 -5.46 7.50
C GLN A 66 -20.76 -5.02 6.48
N LYS A 67 -21.18 -4.49 5.34
CA LYS A 67 -20.26 -3.95 4.32
C LYS A 67 -19.44 -2.79 4.87
N ILE A 68 -20.08 -1.85 5.57
CA ILE A 68 -19.36 -0.72 6.18
C ILE A 68 -18.38 -1.20 7.26
N ALA A 69 -18.72 -2.22 8.03
CA ALA A 69 -17.84 -2.77 9.06
C ALA A 69 -16.63 -3.51 8.47
N ASN A 70 -16.81 -4.20 7.34
CA ASN A 70 -15.76 -5.00 6.71
C ASN A 70 -14.86 -4.20 5.77
N TYR A 71 -15.35 -3.09 5.23
CA TYR A 71 -14.63 -2.28 4.25
C TYR A 71 -14.53 -0.83 4.72
N PRO A 72 -13.35 -0.32 5.05
CA PRO A 72 -13.14 1.02 5.60
C PRO A 72 -13.21 2.13 4.54
N TYR A 73 -14.14 2.03 3.60
CA TYR A 73 -14.30 3.00 2.53
C TYR A 73 -15.10 4.22 2.99
N SER A 74 -14.70 5.40 2.56
CA SER A 74 -15.44 6.65 2.82
C SER A 74 -16.65 6.81 1.92
N LYS A 75 -16.68 6.12 0.78
CA LYS A 75 -17.74 6.19 -0.22
C LYS A 75 -18.07 4.81 -0.76
N PHE A 76 -19.36 4.55 -0.96
CA PHE A 76 -19.84 3.34 -1.62
C PHE A 76 -20.68 3.71 -2.83
N LEU A 77 -20.45 3.03 -3.93
CA LEU A 77 -21.29 3.13 -5.12
C LEU A 77 -22.67 2.58 -4.78
N VAL A 78 -23.71 3.19 -5.35
CA VAL A 78 -25.10 2.72 -5.25
C VAL A 78 -25.59 2.39 -6.64
N CYS A 79 -26.08 1.16 -6.82
CA CYS A 79 -26.60 0.64 -8.06
C CYS A 79 -28.06 0.22 -7.88
N LYS A 80 -28.79 0.08 -8.99
CA LYS A 80 -30.16 -0.42 -8.95
C LYS A 80 -30.16 -1.89 -8.54
N ASP A 81 -29.68 -2.77 -9.40
CA ASP A 81 -29.59 -4.21 -9.18
C ASP A 81 -28.16 -4.75 -9.32
N HIS A 82 -27.41 -4.26 -10.30
CA HIS A 82 -26.02 -4.67 -10.56
C HIS A 82 -25.13 -3.46 -10.91
N ILE A 83 -23.83 -3.68 -10.95
CA ILE A 83 -22.81 -2.63 -11.05
C ILE A 83 -22.95 -1.74 -12.31
N ASP A 84 -23.49 -2.22 -13.41
CA ASP A 84 -23.69 -1.42 -14.63
C ASP A 84 -24.91 -0.49 -14.55
N GLU A 85 -25.77 -0.64 -13.53
CA GLU A 85 -26.92 0.23 -13.30
C GLU A 85 -26.63 1.22 -12.16
N VAL A 86 -25.57 2.01 -12.32
CA VAL A 86 -25.15 3.00 -11.34
C VAL A 86 -26.21 4.10 -11.20
N ILE A 87 -26.58 4.40 -9.95
CA ILE A 87 -27.46 5.50 -9.58
C ILE A 87 -26.66 6.69 -9.04
N GLY A 88 -25.62 6.41 -8.25
CA GLY A 88 -24.80 7.42 -7.64
C GLY A 88 -23.88 6.82 -6.58
N TYR A 89 -23.53 7.60 -5.59
CA TYR A 89 -22.74 7.13 -4.43
C TYR A 89 -23.28 7.70 -3.14
N VAL A 90 -22.88 7.10 -2.03
CA VAL A 90 -23.17 7.58 -0.67
C VAL A 90 -21.88 7.75 0.11
N ASP A 91 -21.83 8.76 0.96
CA ASP A 91 -20.80 8.90 1.98
C ASP A 91 -21.10 7.98 3.17
N THR A 92 -20.14 7.19 3.58
CA THR A 92 -20.26 6.33 4.78
C THR A 92 -20.64 7.13 6.02
N LYS A 93 -20.13 8.35 6.16
CA LYS A 93 -20.47 9.25 7.25
C LYS A 93 -21.97 9.55 7.30
N ASP A 94 -22.61 9.81 6.17
CA ASP A 94 -24.03 10.13 6.10
C ASP A 94 -24.89 8.92 6.51
N ILE A 95 -24.48 7.72 6.08
CA ILE A 95 -25.11 6.47 6.49
C ILE A 95 -24.95 6.24 8.00
N LEU A 96 -23.75 6.41 8.55
CA LEU A 96 -23.49 6.24 9.98
C LEU A 96 -24.30 7.21 10.84
N VAL A 97 -24.43 8.48 10.44
CA VAL A 97 -25.28 9.46 11.14
C VAL A 97 -26.73 8.98 11.20
N LYS A 98 -27.29 8.47 10.10
CA LYS A 98 -28.65 7.91 10.08
C LYS A 98 -28.79 6.69 10.99
N LEU A 99 -27.84 5.78 10.96
CA LEU A 99 -27.84 4.59 11.80
C LEU A 99 -27.79 4.92 13.30
N LEU A 100 -27.00 5.93 13.67
CA LEU A 100 -26.87 6.37 15.08
C LEU A 100 -28.10 7.17 15.57
N SER A 101 -28.80 7.84 14.66
CA SER A 101 -29.98 8.65 15.00
C SER A 101 -31.24 7.83 15.17
N ASN A 102 -31.20 6.49 15.11
CA ASN A 102 -32.37 5.59 15.17
C ASN A 102 -33.51 5.99 14.21
N GLN A 103 -33.19 6.68 13.14
CA GLN A 103 -34.17 7.01 12.12
C GLN A 103 -34.42 5.74 11.28
N SER A 104 -35.55 5.07 11.56
CA SER A 104 -36.00 3.84 10.88
C SER A 104 -36.35 4.03 9.40
N GLN A 105 -35.79 5.07 8.76
CA GLN A 105 -36.03 5.36 7.36
C GLN A 105 -34.99 4.66 6.47
N ILE A 106 -35.40 4.41 5.23
CA ILE A 106 -34.56 3.84 4.20
C ILE A 106 -33.22 4.57 4.15
N LEU A 107 -32.13 3.84 4.40
CA LEU A 107 -30.76 4.38 4.44
C LEU A 107 -30.33 4.94 3.08
N LEU A 108 -30.73 4.27 2.01
CA LEU A 108 -30.45 4.65 0.63
C LEU A 108 -31.68 5.34 0.03
N ASN A 109 -31.65 6.64 -0.01
CA ASN A 109 -32.72 7.47 -0.59
C ASN A 109 -32.15 8.69 -1.33
N GLU A 110 -32.98 9.44 -2.01
CA GLU A 110 -32.60 10.62 -2.80
C GLU A 110 -31.82 11.67 -1.99
N THR A 111 -31.98 11.71 -0.67
CA THR A 111 -31.25 12.67 0.19
C THR A 111 -29.85 12.22 0.57
N THR A 112 -29.56 10.93 0.47
CA THR A 112 -28.24 10.36 0.77
C THR A 112 -27.44 10.01 -0.47
N ILE A 113 -28.11 9.66 -1.57
CA ILE A 113 -27.46 9.30 -2.82
C ILE A 113 -27.07 10.58 -3.57
N ARG A 114 -25.78 10.70 -3.87
CA ARG A 114 -25.20 11.82 -4.63
C ARG A 114 -24.87 11.37 -6.05
N ASN A 115 -24.91 12.31 -6.99
CA ASN A 115 -24.49 12.04 -8.36
C ASN A 115 -23.00 11.66 -8.38
N VAL A 116 -22.66 10.65 -9.16
CA VAL A 116 -21.28 10.21 -9.33
C VAL A 116 -20.73 10.69 -10.67
N LEU A 117 -19.47 11.09 -10.68
CA LEU A 117 -18.75 11.41 -11.90
C LEU A 117 -18.47 10.11 -12.68
N ILE A 118 -18.82 10.09 -13.96
CA ILE A 118 -18.51 8.96 -14.87
C ILE A 118 -17.45 9.43 -15.85
N ILE A 119 -16.39 8.64 -15.98
CA ILE A 119 -15.25 8.94 -16.85
C ILE A 119 -14.92 7.75 -17.74
N PRO A 120 -14.38 7.98 -18.95
CA PRO A 120 -13.87 6.90 -19.79
C PRO A 120 -12.56 6.35 -19.25
N ASP A 121 -12.31 5.07 -19.47
CA ASP A 121 -11.08 4.35 -19.08
C ASP A 121 -9.83 4.82 -19.85
N THR A 122 -10.02 5.56 -20.94
CA THR A 122 -8.94 6.10 -21.77
C THR A 122 -8.27 7.35 -21.22
N LEU A 123 -8.86 8.00 -20.20
CA LEU A 123 -8.26 9.19 -19.59
C LEU A 123 -6.90 8.86 -18.95
N THR A 124 -5.97 9.82 -19.03
CA THR A 124 -4.77 9.80 -18.21
C THR A 124 -5.08 10.22 -16.78
N LEU A 125 -4.19 9.88 -15.85
CA LEU A 125 -4.34 10.32 -14.44
C LEU A 125 -4.29 11.84 -14.31
N SER A 126 -3.50 12.54 -15.15
CA SER A 126 -3.43 14.00 -15.22
C SER A 126 -4.77 14.59 -15.64
N GLU A 127 -5.38 14.07 -16.71
CA GLU A 127 -6.70 14.50 -17.19
C GLU A 127 -7.80 14.25 -16.14
N LEU A 128 -7.70 13.14 -15.40
CA LEU A 128 -8.64 12.85 -14.32
C LEU A 128 -8.51 13.85 -13.16
N LEU A 129 -7.29 14.26 -12.79
CA LEU A 129 -7.09 15.32 -11.79
C LEU A 129 -7.78 16.63 -12.19
N ASP A 130 -7.68 17.02 -13.45
CA ASP A 130 -8.38 18.20 -13.97
C ASP A 130 -9.91 18.03 -13.92
N ARG A 131 -10.41 16.83 -14.19
CA ARG A 131 -11.84 16.49 -14.05
C ARG A 131 -12.30 16.59 -12.60
N PHE A 132 -11.56 16.02 -11.66
CA PHE A 132 -11.87 16.14 -10.22
C PHE A 132 -11.88 17.60 -9.76
N ARG A 133 -10.91 18.39 -10.20
CA ARG A 133 -10.81 19.80 -9.86
C ARG A 133 -11.99 20.58 -10.39
N SER A 134 -12.37 20.41 -11.67
CA SER A 134 -13.45 21.14 -12.32
C SER A 134 -14.83 20.74 -11.80
N SER A 135 -15.07 19.46 -11.51
CA SER A 135 -16.32 18.95 -10.97
C SER A 135 -16.46 19.10 -9.45
N LYS A 136 -15.37 19.42 -8.75
CA LYS A 136 -15.26 19.39 -7.27
C LYS A 136 -15.56 18.02 -6.66
N GLU A 137 -15.43 16.96 -7.45
CA GLU A 137 -15.59 15.58 -7.02
C GLU A 137 -14.23 14.95 -6.71
N LYS A 138 -14.25 13.84 -5.97
CA LYS A 138 -13.07 13.08 -5.58
C LYS A 138 -13.24 11.57 -5.77
N PHE A 139 -14.35 11.18 -6.41
CA PHE A 139 -14.74 9.81 -6.65
C PHE A 139 -15.38 9.72 -8.04
N ALA A 140 -14.96 8.75 -8.83
CA ALA A 140 -15.48 8.54 -10.18
C ALA A 140 -15.67 7.05 -10.48
N VAL A 141 -16.67 6.79 -11.32
CA VAL A 141 -16.90 5.50 -11.95
C VAL A 141 -16.20 5.49 -13.30
N VAL A 142 -15.48 4.43 -13.60
CA VAL A 142 -14.75 4.24 -14.86
C VAL A 142 -15.55 3.34 -15.78
N MET A 143 -15.79 3.82 -16.99
CA MET A 143 -16.60 3.17 -18.01
C MET A 143 -15.78 2.95 -19.27
N ASN A 144 -15.95 1.78 -19.91
CA ASN A 144 -15.32 1.49 -21.20
C ASN A 144 -16.18 1.95 -22.38
N GLU A 145 -15.70 1.73 -23.59
CA GLU A 145 -16.38 2.08 -24.86
C GLU A 145 -17.71 1.33 -25.09
N TYR A 146 -17.94 0.24 -24.37
CA TYR A 146 -19.19 -0.55 -24.44
C TYR A 146 -20.22 -0.12 -23.38
N ALA A 147 -19.98 1.01 -22.70
CA ALA A 147 -20.79 1.50 -21.61
C ALA A 147 -20.88 0.53 -20.40
N LEU A 148 -19.86 -0.30 -20.21
CA LEU A 148 -19.75 -1.17 -19.05
C LEU A 148 -18.84 -0.52 -18.01
N ILE A 149 -19.21 -0.64 -16.75
CA ILE A 149 -18.37 -0.21 -15.63
C ILE A 149 -17.20 -1.18 -15.49
N VAL A 150 -15.98 -0.65 -15.57
CA VAL A 150 -14.74 -1.41 -15.44
C VAL A 150 -14.05 -1.20 -14.07
N GLY A 151 -14.47 -0.18 -13.32
CA GLY A 151 -13.94 0.06 -11.98
C GLY A 151 -14.40 1.39 -11.39
N VAL A 152 -13.78 1.74 -10.27
CA VAL A 152 -13.93 3.05 -9.61
C VAL A 152 -12.55 3.59 -9.26
N ILE A 153 -12.43 4.91 -9.20
CA ILE A 153 -11.19 5.58 -8.84
C ILE A 153 -11.46 6.79 -7.95
N THR A 154 -10.58 7.01 -6.98
CA THR A 154 -10.64 8.15 -6.07
C THR A 154 -9.44 9.07 -6.27
N LEU A 155 -9.54 10.29 -5.76
CA LEU A 155 -8.38 11.19 -5.67
C LEU A 155 -7.25 10.57 -4.84
N SER A 156 -7.59 9.80 -3.80
CA SER A 156 -6.60 9.08 -2.98
C SER A 156 -5.80 8.08 -3.81
N ASP A 157 -6.42 7.36 -4.74
CA ASP A 157 -5.71 6.38 -5.59
C ASP A 157 -4.66 7.08 -6.47
N ILE A 158 -4.99 8.27 -7.00
CA ILE A 158 -4.02 9.06 -7.76
C ILE A 158 -2.90 9.56 -6.84
N MET A 159 -3.23 10.06 -5.65
CA MET A 159 -2.24 10.52 -4.69
C MET A 159 -1.31 9.39 -4.23
N MET A 160 -1.85 8.17 -4.02
CA MET A 160 -1.06 6.99 -3.72
C MET A 160 -0.10 6.64 -4.87
N THR A 161 -0.55 6.76 -6.12
CA THR A 161 0.29 6.53 -7.29
C THR A 161 1.46 7.52 -7.37
N VAL A 162 1.22 8.79 -7.01
CA VAL A 162 2.25 9.84 -7.03
C VAL A 162 3.18 9.72 -5.84
N MET A 163 2.63 9.57 -4.65
CA MET A 163 3.41 9.60 -3.40
C MET A 163 4.02 8.24 -3.07
N GLY A 164 3.53 7.16 -3.70
CA GLY A 164 4.05 5.82 -3.51
C GLY A 164 4.17 5.46 -2.03
N ASP A 165 5.30 4.91 -1.64
CA ASP A 165 5.60 4.44 -0.28
C ASP A 165 5.51 5.52 0.82
N TRP A 166 5.49 6.81 0.45
CA TRP A 166 5.37 7.91 1.42
C TRP A 166 3.98 8.04 2.06
N VAL A 167 2.95 7.59 1.35
CA VAL A 167 1.54 7.69 1.78
C VAL A 167 0.88 6.33 1.82
N ALA A 168 1.53 5.32 1.25
CA ALA A 168 1.09 3.95 1.51
C ALA A 168 0.82 3.91 3.02
N PRO A 169 -0.41 3.58 3.47
CA PRO A 169 -0.56 3.16 4.83
C PRO A 169 0.62 2.22 5.04
N ILE A 170 1.29 2.34 6.15
CA ILE A 170 1.98 1.19 6.69
C ILE A 170 0.84 0.18 6.76
N GLU A 171 0.52 -0.45 5.62
CA GLU A 171 -0.13 -1.74 5.70
C GLU A 171 0.78 -2.45 6.67
N ASP A 172 0.18 -2.96 7.73
CA ASP A 172 0.67 -4.14 8.36
C ASP A 172 0.69 -5.27 7.30
N GLU A 173 1.41 -5.11 6.22
CA GLU A 173 2.19 -6.18 5.64
C GLU A 173 3.01 -6.58 6.84
N GLN A 174 2.60 -7.69 7.42
CA GLN A 174 3.24 -8.19 8.61
C GLN A 174 4.67 -8.44 8.20
N GLN A 175 5.50 -7.38 8.28
CA GLN A 175 6.94 -7.45 7.98
C GLN A 175 7.56 -8.57 8.78
N ILE A 176 6.84 -9.01 9.83
CA ILE A 176 7.19 -10.12 10.69
C ILE A 176 5.98 -11.06 10.78
N ILE A 177 6.07 -12.20 10.11
CA ILE A 177 5.06 -13.28 10.15
C ILE A 177 5.59 -14.40 11.01
N GLN A 178 4.97 -14.66 12.15
CA GLN A 178 5.28 -15.84 12.94
C GLN A 178 4.66 -17.08 12.26
N ARG A 179 5.49 -18.05 11.84
CA ARG A 179 5.07 -19.29 11.18
C ARG A 179 4.68 -20.39 12.16
N ASP A 180 5.47 -20.50 13.22
CA ASP A 180 5.27 -21.42 14.33
C ASP A 180 5.90 -20.85 15.60
N GLU A 181 5.91 -21.62 16.69
CA GLU A 181 6.43 -21.19 17.98
C GLU A 181 7.92 -20.75 17.94
N PHE A 182 8.68 -21.22 16.96
CA PHE A 182 10.12 -21.06 16.90
C PHE A 182 10.65 -20.48 15.58
N SER A 183 9.76 -20.09 14.68
CA SER A 183 10.17 -19.54 13.37
C SER A 183 9.33 -18.37 12.92
N TRP A 184 10.00 -17.39 12.29
CA TRP A 184 9.43 -16.18 11.74
C TRP A 184 9.93 -15.98 10.31
N LEU A 185 9.07 -15.46 9.47
CA LEU A 185 9.40 -14.94 8.16
C LEU A 185 9.43 -13.43 8.30
N ILE A 186 10.57 -12.80 8.01
CA ILE A 186 10.77 -11.37 8.23
C ILE A 186 11.27 -10.74 6.93
N GLU A 187 10.67 -9.62 6.54
CA GLU A 187 11.15 -8.84 5.41
C GLU A 187 12.49 -8.16 5.71
N GLY A 188 13.37 -8.11 4.72
CA GLY A 188 14.67 -7.49 4.85
C GLY A 188 14.64 -6.00 5.21
N THR A 189 13.60 -5.30 4.78
CA THR A 189 13.38 -3.87 5.06
C THR A 189 12.86 -3.59 6.47
N THR A 190 12.52 -4.62 7.24
CA THR A 190 12.01 -4.48 8.61
C THR A 190 13.02 -3.73 9.49
N PRO A 191 12.60 -2.65 10.16
CA PRO A 191 13.45 -1.93 11.11
C PRO A 191 13.96 -2.84 12.23
N ILE A 192 15.22 -2.69 12.58
CA ILE A 192 15.87 -3.51 13.62
C ILE A 192 15.15 -3.45 14.97
N GLU A 193 14.60 -2.28 15.33
CA GLU A 193 13.82 -2.13 16.57
C GLU A 193 12.56 -3.01 16.58
N ASN A 194 11.89 -3.18 15.43
CA ASN A 194 10.74 -4.06 15.33
C ASN A 194 11.14 -5.54 15.46
N VAL A 195 12.29 -5.92 14.90
CA VAL A 195 12.85 -7.27 15.03
C VAL A 195 13.23 -7.56 16.49
N LYS A 196 13.88 -6.61 17.19
CA LYS A 196 14.19 -6.72 18.62
C LYS A 196 12.93 -7.02 19.44
N HIS A 197 11.88 -6.25 19.21
CA HIS A 197 10.61 -6.38 19.91
C HIS A 197 9.95 -7.76 19.66
N ALA A 198 9.92 -8.19 18.42
CA ALA A 198 9.26 -9.43 18.02
C ALA A 198 9.99 -10.69 18.53
N LEU A 199 11.31 -10.66 18.57
CA LEU A 199 12.14 -11.80 18.95
C LEU A 199 12.57 -11.76 20.44
N GLY A 200 12.33 -10.66 21.15
CA GLY A 200 12.79 -10.48 22.53
C GLY A 200 14.33 -10.36 22.65
N ILE A 201 14.99 -9.84 21.63
CA ILE A 201 16.43 -9.58 21.62
C ILE A 201 16.67 -8.22 22.26
N GLU A 202 17.54 -8.15 23.28
CA GLU A 202 17.82 -6.90 24.00
C GLU A 202 18.55 -5.89 23.12
N ASP A 203 19.56 -6.34 22.37
CA ASP A 203 20.37 -5.44 21.54
C ASP A 203 20.98 -6.16 20.34
N PHE A 204 21.23 -5.42 19.25
CA PHE A 204 21.99 -5.88 18.10
C PHE A 204 23.39 -5.26 18.11
N PRO A 205 24.45 -5.99 17.73
CA PRO A 205 25.80 -5.49 17.79
C PRO A 205 26.03 -4.39 16.75
N ASP A 206 26.77 -3.34 17.14
CA ASP A 206 27.17 -2.26 16.23
C ASP A 206 25.97 -1.58 15.52
N TRP A 207 24.87 -1.42 16.23
CA TRP A 207 23.57 -0.94 15.74
C TRP A 207 23.63 0.42 15.00
N ASP A 208 24.66 1.24 15.24
CA ASP A 208 24.87 2.52 14.53
C ASP A 208 25.17 2.35 13.03
N ASN A 209 25.44 1.13 12.55
CA ASN A 209 25.87 0.87 11.18
C ASN A 209 24.74 0.39 10.25
N TYR A 210 23.56 0.13 10.77
CA TYR A 210 22.41 -0.35 9.98
C TYR A 210 21.08 -0.07 10.68
N GLU A 211 20.04 0.11 9.92
CA GLU A 211 18.69 0.43 10.42
C GLU A 211 17.69 -0.73 10.21
N THR A 212 18.00 -1.66 9.31
CA THR A 212 17.09 -2.75 8.91
C THR A 212 17.71 -4.12 9.10
N LEU A 213 16.88 -5.17 9.11
CA LEU A 213 17.36 -6.54 9.20
C LEU A 213 18.29 -6.92 8.03
N ALA A 214 17.97 -6.50 6.80
CA ALA A 214 18.87 -6.68 5.66
C ALA A 214 20.21 -5.98 5.88
N GLY A 215 20.19 -4.77 6.42
CA GLY A 215 21.40 -4.02 6.79
C GLY A 215 22.28 -4.78 7.79
N PHE A 216 21.68 -5.35 8.84
CA PHE A 216 22.36 -6.21 9.81
C PHE A 216 23.01 -7.42 9.12
N MET A 217 22.27 -8.11 8.25
CA MET A 217 22.80 -9.25 7.54
C MET A 217 23.98 -8.89 6.65
N MET A 218 23.88 -7.82 5.88
CA MET A 218 24.96 -7.34 5.00
C MET A 218 26.21 -6.92 5.81
N TYR A 219 26.00 -6.25 6.94
CA TYR A 219 27.06 -5.85 7.85
C TYR A 219 27.80 -7.07 8.41
N LYS A 220 27.10 -8.12 8.79
CA LYS A 220 27.69 -9.35 9.33
C LYS A 220 28.32 -10.25 8.28
N LEU A 221 27.64 -10.44 7.14
CA LEU A 221 28.13 -11.32 6.06
C LEU A 221 29.36 -10.75 5.33
N ARG A 222 29.48 -9.43 5.23
CA ARG A 222 30.55 -8.71 4.52
C ARG A 222 30.78 -9.20 3.10
N LYS A 223 29.74 -9.68 2.42
CA LYS A 223 29.72 -10.14 1.04
C LYS A 223 28.35 -9.85 0.43
N ILE A 224 28.25 -9.97 -0.91
CA ILE A 224 26.94 -9.94 -1.57
C ILE A 224 26.13 -11.17 -1.08
N PRO A 225 24.98 -10.96 -0.44
CA PRO A 225 24.19 -12.04 0.13
C PRO A 225 23.65 -12.96 -0.97
N ARG A 226 23.47 -14.24 -0.64
CA ARG A 226 22.87 -15.25 -1.50
C ARG A 226 21.80 -16.02 -0.69
N PRO A 227 20.79 -16.63 -1.35
CA PRO A 227 19.89 -17.55 -0.68
C PRO A 227 20.67 -18.63 0.10
N ALA A 228 20.18 -18.97 1.29
CA ALA A 228 20.80 -19.86 2.26
C ALA A 228 22.04 -19.32 3.01
N ASP A 229 22.50 -18.11 2.74
CA ASP A 229 23.45 -17.44 3.63
C ASP A 229 22.76 -17.15 4.97
N PHE A 230 23.47 -17.32 6.06
CA PHE A 230 22.90 -17.12 7.41
C PHE A 230 23.86 -16.45 8.38
N VAL A 231 23.30 -15.85 9.40
CA VAL A 231 23.99 -15.31 10.58
C VAL A 231 23.32 -15.88 11.82
N GLU A 232 24.11 -16.35 12.77
CA GLU A 232 23.62 -16.76 14.10
C GLU A 232 23.91 -15.66 15.11
N TYR A 233 22.90 -15.28 15.87
CA TYR A 233 23.01 -14.24 16.90
C TYR A 233 21.96 -14.42 18.01
N GLN A 234 22.39 -14.37 19.26
CA GLN A 234 21.55 -14.52 20.46
C GLN A 234 20.52 -15.66 20.41
N GLY A 235 20.96 -16.85 20.02
CA GLY A 235 20.09 -18.03 19.95
C GLY A 235 19.15 -18.06 18.77
N TYR A 236 19.29 -17.15 17.81
CA TYR A 236 18.52 -17.13 16.56
C TYR A 236 19.43 -17.35 15.35
N LYS A 237 18.92 -18.09 14.37
CA LYS A 237 19.50 -18.19 13.02
C LYS A 237 18.70 -17.32 12.07
N PHE A 238 19.36 -16.34 11.46
CA PHE A 238 18.82 -15.47 10.43
C PHE A 238 19.30 -15.99 9.08
N GLU A 239 18.42 -16.56 8.28
CA GLU A 239 18.75 -17.18 6.99
C GLU A 239 18.08 -16.42 5.83
N VAL A 240 18.85 -16.05 4.81
CA VAL A 240 18.35 -15.41 3.61
C VAL A 240 17.52 -16.39 2.79
N VAL A 241 16.25 -16.09 2.55
CA VAL A 241 15.33 -16.92 1.76
C VAL A 241 15.22 -16.39 0.35
N ASP A 242 15.02 -15.09 0.21
CA ASP A 242 14.84 -14.45 -1.10
C ASP A 242 15.65 -13.17 -1.25
N ILE A 243 16.02 -12.87 -2.50
CA ILE A 243 16.83 -11.72 -2.88
C ILE A 243 16.26 -11.11 -4.15
N ASP A 244 15.93 -9.82 -4.09
CA ASP A 244 15.59 -9.02 -5.24
C ASP A 244 16.72 -8.02 -5.58
N HIS A 245 17.22 -8.06 -6.82
CA HIS A 245 18.25 -7.14 -7.35
C HIS A 245 19.41 -6.83 -6.38
N HIS A 246 19.99 -7.86 -5.73
CA HIS A 246 21.07 -7.77 -4.71
C HIS A 246 20.63 -7.26 -3.32
N LYS A 247 19.34 -7.03 -3.10
CA LYS A 247 18.79 -6.73 -1.78
C LYS A 247 18.17 -7.98 -1.19
N ILE A 248 18.39 -8.21 0.10
CA ILE A 248 17.69 -9.25 0.84
C ILE A 248 16.23 -8.84 0.95
N ASP A 249 15.34 -9.60 0.31
CA ASP A 249 13.90 -9.38 0.35
C ASP A 249 13.29 -10.04 1.59
N GLN A 250 13.62 -11.30 1.82
CA GLN A 250 13.01 -12.07 2.90
C GLN A 250 14.00 -12.95 3.63
N LEU A 251 13.83 -13.05 4.96
CA LEU A 251 14.62 -13.91 5.85
C LEU A 251 13.72 -14.88 6.62
N LEU A 252 14.21 -16.10 6.79
CA LEU A 252 13.69 -17.05 7.75
C LEU A 252 14.52 -16.94 9.04
N VAL A 253 13.85 -16.59 10.13
CA VAL A 253 14.48 -16.53 11.46
C VAL A 253 14.00 -17.72 12.27
N THR A 254 14.91 -18.53 12.80
CA THR A 254 14.63 -19.70 13.62
C THR A 254 15.33 -19.59 14.97
N ARG A 255 14.61 -19.95 16.05
CA ARG A 255 15.20 -20.04 17.38
C ARG A 255 15.98 -21.34 17.54
N ASN A 256 17.27 -21.25 17.89
CA ASN A 256 18.11 -22.42 18.17
C ASN A 256 18.06 -22.76 19.65
N PHE A 257 17.67 -24.00 19.99
CA PHE A 257 17.60 -24.50 21.37
C PHE A 257 18.94 -24.97 21.96
N LYS A 258 20.06 -24.81 21.25
CA LYS A 258 21.32 -25.39 21.68
C LYS A 258 21.97 -24.70 22.89
N ASP A 259 21.53 -23.52 23.28
CA ASP A 259 22.18 -22.76 24.37
C ASP A 259 21.54 -22.97 25.76
N GLU A 260 20.42 -23.70 25.89
CA GLU A 260 19.80 -23.97 27.19
C GLU A 260 20.33 -25.24 27.88
N GLU A 261 21.02 -26.15 27.18
CA GLU A 261 21.54 -27.39 27.80
C GLU A 261 22.93 -27.24 28.47
N GLU A 262 23.71 -26.17 28.14
CA GLU A 262 25.04 -26.00 28.77
C GLU A 262 25.00 -25.30 30.13
N HIS A 263 23.89 -24.70 30.54
CA HIS A 263 23.77 -24.07 31.86
C HIS A 263 23.23 -24.98 32.96
N ILE A 264 22.76 -26.19 32.64
CA ILE A 264 22.23 -27.16 33.63
C ILE A 264 23.32 -28.15 34.15
N ILE A 265 24.48 -28.24 33.49
CA ILE A 265 25.50 -29.25 33.80
C ILE A 265 26.66 -28.62 34.67
N SER A 266 26.66 -27.35 34.94
CA SER A 266 27.73 -26.73 35.76
C SER A 266 27.41 -26.56 37.25
N ASP A 267 26.23 -26.99 37.74
CA ASP A 267 25.84 -26.95 39.15
C ASP A 267 25.39 -28.32 39.67
N SER A 268 26.27 -29.34 39.52
CA SER A 268 26.11 -30.61 40.20
C SER A 268 27.41 -31.08 40.82
#